data_7db1ab54a8da9f8e994081282fcc4bf2
#
_entry.id   7db1ab54a8da9f8e994081282fcc4bf2
#
_cell.length_a   1.000
_cell.length_b   1.000
_cell.length_c   1.000
_cell.angle_alpha   90.00
_cell.angle_beta   90.00
_cell.angle_gamma   90.00
#
_symmetry.space_group_name_H-M   'P 1'
#
loop_
_entity.id
_entity.type
_entity.pdbx_description
1 polymer ?
#
loop_
_entity_poly.entity_id
_entity_poly.type
_entity_poly.pdbx_seq_one_letter_code
_entity_poly.pdbx_strand_id
1 'polypeptide(L)'
;MLSYLLAAVVCALAALCYSEFASTIPLAGSAYTYVYTVFGELVAWILGWALVSEYLFAVASVAVSWSAYFQNLMAGFGLHLPTALSAAWEPGKPAGVNLIAGIVVLI
;
A
#
# COMPACT_ATOMS: atom_id res chain seq x y z
N MET A 1 -17.60 -5.88 -9.51
CA MET A 1 -17.70 -7.26 -8.97
C MET A 1 -16.82 -8.23 -9.71
N LEU A 2 -16.88 -8.32 -11.05
CA LEU A 2 -16.06 -9.27 -11.84
C LEU A 2 -14.54 -9.09 -11.64
N SER A 3 -14.07 -7.85 -11.54
CA SER A 3 -12.65 -7.53 -11.29
C SER A 3 -12.14 -8.07 -9.96
N TYR A 4 -12.97 -8.04 -8.92
CA TYR A 4 -12.61 -8.61 -7.61
C TYR A 4 -12.54 -10.13 -7.65
N LEU A 5 -13.43 -10.79 -8.39
CA LEU A 5 -13.37 -12.24 -8.57
C LEU A 5 -12.12 -12.67 -9.34
N LEU A 6 -11.77 -11.95 -10.41
CA LEU A 6 -10.52 -12.21 -11.13
C LEU A 6 -9.29 -11.99 -10.26
N ALA A 7 -9.25 -10.90 -9.48
CA ALA A 7 -8.17 -10.65 -8.54
C ALA A 7 -8.07 -11.76 -7.48
N ALA A 8 -9.20 -12.23 -6.95
CA ALA A 8 -9.21 -13.32 -5.97
C ALA A 8 -8.64 -14.62 -6.54
N VAL A 9 -8.95 -14.96 -7.80
CA VAL A 9 -8.37 -16.15 -8.47
C VAL A 9 -6.87 -16.00 -8.62
N VAL A 10 -6.37 -14.85 -9.09
CA VAL A 10 -4.94 -14.60 -9.22
C VAL A 10 -4.23 -14.68 -7.87
N CYS A 11 -4.81 -14.09 -6.81
CA CYS A 11 -4.27 -14.18 -5.46
C CYS A 11 -4.25 -15.62 -4.93
N ALA A 12 -5.28 -16.42 -5.22
CA ALA A 12 -5.31 -17.84 -4.82
C ALA A 12 -4.20 -18.66 -5.50
N LEU A 13 -3.97 -18.44 -6.79
CA LEU A 13 -2.88 -19.09 -7.51
C LEU A 13 -1.51 -18.66 -6.97
N ALA A 14 -1.32 -17.39 -6.70
CA ALA A 14 -0.11 -16.88 -6.08
C ALA A 14 0.12 -17.51 -4.69
N ALA A 15 -0.94 -17.62 -3.86
CA ALA A 15 -0.86 -18.25 -2.54
C ALA A 15 -0.42 -19.73 -2.62
N LEU A 16 -0.88 -20.47 -3.61
CA LEU A 16 -0.45 -21.86 -3.82
C LEU A 16 1.05 -21.93 -4.16
N CYS A 17 1.56 -21.06 -5.04
CA CYS A 17 2.98 -20.97 -5.34
C CYS A 17 3.81 -20.62 -4.08
N TYR A 18 3.35 -19.65 -3.29
CA TYR A 18 4.02 -19.28 -2.04
C TYR A 18 4.01 -20.40 -1.00
N SER A 19 2.94 -21.20 -0.91
CA SER A 19 2.86 -22.31 0.01
C SER A 19 3.87 -23.41 -0.32
N GLU A 20 4.11 -23.65 -1.61
CA GLU A 20 5.12 -24.60 -2.08
C GLU A 20 6.53 -24.11 -1.74
N PHE A 21 6.85 -22.85 -2.01
CA PHE A 21 8.13 -22.25 -1.60
C PHE A 21 8.33 -22.29 -0.09
N ALA A 22 7.31 -21.98 0.69
CA ALA A 22 7.39 -21.97 2.16
C ALA A 22 7.62 -23.38 2.73
N SER A 23 7.11 -24.43 2.07
CA SER A 23 7.36 -25.81 2.49
C SER A 23 8.80 -26.26 2.22
N THR A 24 9.43 -25.72 1.19
CA THR A 24 10.79 -26.08 0.75
C THR A 24 11.85 -25.21 1.42
N ILE A 25 11.57 -23.94 1.61
CA ILE A 25 12.47 -22.94 2.19
C ILE A 25 11.75 -22.24 3.35
N PRO A 26 11.77 -22.82 4.58
CA PRO A 26 11.05 -22.27 5.73
C PRO A 26 11.77 -21.08 6.36
N LEU A 27 12.06 -20.06 5.56
CA LEU A 27 12.70 -18.81 5.99
C LEU A 27 11.72 -17.66 5.89
N ALA A 28 11.63 -16.84 6.95
CA ALA A 28 10.84 -15.62 6.97
C ALA A 28 11.61 -14.51 6.25
N GLY A 29 11.15 -14.09 5.11
CA GLY A 29 11.79 -13.03 4.33
C GLY A 29 11.00 -12.64 3.07
N SER A 30 9.74 -13.10 2.99
CA SER A 30 8.84 -12.81 1.88
C SER A 30 9.43 -13.24 0.52
N ALA A 31 8.95 -12.66 -0.55
CA ALA A 31 9.43 -12.91 -1.91
C ALA A 31 10.95 -12.69 -2.08
N TYR A 32 11.53 -11.75 -1.32
CA TYR A 32 12.96 -11.46 -1.35
C TYR A 32 13.82 -12.71 -1.10
N THR A 33 13.51 -13.46 -0.04
CA THR A 33 14.30 -14.65 0.33
C THR A 33 14.20 -15.74 -0.73
N TYR A 34 13.02 -15.96 -1.30
CA TYR A 34 12.83 -16.97 -2.32
C TYR A 34 13.57 -16.62 -3.61
N VAL A 35 13.52 -15.35 -4.02
CA VAL A 35 14.25 -14.87 -5.20
C VAL A 35 15.75 -14.90 -4.96
N TYR A 36 16.22 -14.57 -3.76
CA TYR A 36 17.63 -14.64 -3.40
C TYR A 36 18.19 -16.07 -3.53
N THR A 37 17.45 -17.05 -3.06
CA THR A 37 17.89 -18.45 -3.11
C THR A 37 17.87 -19.07 -4.51
N VAL A 38 16.94 -18.62 -5.39
CA VAL A 38 16.76 -19.19 -6.73
C VAL A 38 17.53 -18.42 -7.80
N PHE A 39 17.50 -17.09 -7.77
CA PHE A 39 18.04 -16.22 -8.82
C PHE A 39 19.30 -15.44 -8.40
N GLY A 40 19.66 -15.51 -7.12
CA GLY A 40 20.85 -14.85 -6.60
C GLY A 40 20.62 -13.41 -6.16
N GLU A 41 21.71 -12.78 -5.72
CA GLU A 41 21.71 -11.51 -5.00
C GLU A 41 21.21 -10.32 -5.85
N LEU A 42 21.65 -10.21 -7.10
CA LEU A 42 21.33 -9.06 -7.95
C LEU A 42 19.83 -8.96 -8.23
N VAL A 43 19.18 -10.08 -8.58
CA VAL A 43 17.74 -10.11 -8.86
C VAL A 43 16.95 -9.86 -7.58
N ALA A 44 17.38 -10.43 -6.46
CA ALA A 44 16.77 -10.20 -5.16
C ALA A 44 16.88 -8.72 -4.73
N TRP A 45 17.99 -8.06 -5.00
CA TRP A 45 18.17 -6.63 -4.70
C TRP A 45 17.19 -5.75 -5.48
N ILE A 46 17.03 -6.00 -6.79
CA ILE A 46 16.04 -5.28 -7.63
C ILE A 46 14.61 -5.52 -7.09
N LEU A 47 14.27 -6.76 -6.76
CA LEU A 47 12.98 -7.09 -6.19
C LEU A 47 12.76 -6.42 -4.82
N GLY A 48 13.80 -6.34 -3.99
CA GLY A 48 13.76 -5.64 -2.70
C GLY A 48 13.36 -4.18 -2.84
N TRP A 49 13.95 -3.47 -3.79
CA TRP A 49 13.58 -2.09 -4.09
C TRP A 49 12.15 -1.96 -4.64
N ALA A 50 11.72 -2.90 -5.48
CA ALA A 50 10.35 -2.93 -5.97
C ALA A 50 9.34 -3.11 -4.82
N LEU A 51 9.61 -4.02 -3.88
CA LEU A 51 8.79 -4.24 -2.69
C LEU A 51 8.72 -3.00 -1.78
N VAL A 52 9.85 -2.34 -1.53
CA VAL A 52 9.87 -1.08 -0.76
C VAL A 52 9.00 -0.03 -1.43
N SER A 53 9.12 0.13 -2.74
CA SER A 53 8.30 1.09 -3.49
C SER A 53 6.81 0.73 -3.44
N GLU A 54 6.46 -0.54 -3.58
CA GLU A 54 5.08 -1.04 -3.48
C GLU A 54 4.46 -0.68 -2.12
N TYR A 55 5.16 -0.97 -1.02
CA TYR A 55 4.66 -0.65 0.32
C TYR A 55 4.53 0.85 0.55
N LEU A 56 5.47 1.66 0.06
CA LEU A 56 5.38 3.13 0.16
C LEU A 56 4.13 3.66 -0.53
N PHE A 57 3.88 3.23 -1.77
CA PHE A 57 2.68 3.65 -2.51
C PHE A 57 1.40 3.13 -1.87
N ALA A 58 1.39 1.91 -1.37
CA ALA A 58 0.24 1.33 -0.68
C ALA A 58 -0.11 2.13 0.58
N VAL A 59 0.88 2.42 1.44
CA VAL A 59 0.68 3.22 2.66
C VAL A 59 0.17 4.62 2.32
N ALA A 60 0.79 5.29 1.34
CA ALA A 60 0.35 6.63 0.92
C ALA A 60 -1.10 6.63 0.41
N SER A 61 -1.47 5.65 -0.42
CA SER A 61 -2.80 5.51 -0.98
C SER A 61 -3.86 5.25 0.11
N VAL A 62 -3.57 4.34 1.03
CA VAL A 62 -4.46 4.01 2.16
C VAL A 62 -4.62 5.22 3.09
N ALA A 63 -3.55 5.94 3.41
CA ALA A 63 -3.61 7.13 4.27
C ALA A 63 -4.47 8.24 3.67
N VAL A 64 -4.35 8.50 2.38
CA VAL A 64 -5.19 9.49 1.67
C VAL A 64 -6.65 9.05 1.65
N SER A 65 -6.93 7.79 1.37
CA SER A 65 -8.29 7.24 1.38
C SER A 65 -8.92 7.34 2.77
N TRP A 66 -8.17 6.97 3.81
CA TRP A 66 -8.62 7.09 5.20
C TRP A 66 -8.93 8.54 5.58
N SER A 67 -8.07 9.48 5.18
CA SER A 67 -8.30 10.91 5.38
C SER A 67 -9.62 11.37 4.76
N ALA A 68 -9.95 10.91 3.55
CA ALA A 68 -11.20 11.24 2.89
C ALA A 68 -12.43 10.71 3.65
N TYR A 69 -12.37 9.46 4.13
CA TYR A 69 -13.44 8.89 4.97
C TYR A 69 -13.61 9.65 6.28
N PHE A 70 -12.52 10.01 6.94
CA PHE A 70 -12.54 10.77 8.17
C PHE A 70 -13.16 12.17 7.98
N GLN A 71 -12.82 12.85 6.89
CA GLN A 71 -13.40 14.15 6.53
C GLN A 71 -14.92 14.04 6.29
N ASN A 72 -15.36 13.00 5.57
CA ASN A 72 -16.79 12.76 5.35
C ASN A 72 -17.54 12.51 6.67
N LEU A 73 -16.91 11.79 7.59
CA LEU A 73 -17.48 11.55 8.92
C LEU A 73 -17.60 12.85 9.71
N MET A 74 -16.56 13.68 9.71
CA MET A 74 -16.57 15.00 10.40
C MET A 74 -17.61 15.95 9.80
N ALA A 75 -17.74 15.96 8.48
CA ALA A 75 -18.78 16.74 7.79
C ALA A 75 -20.20 16.32 8.21
N GLY A 76 -20.44 15.02 8.45
CA GLY A 76 -21.70 14.50 8.99
C GLY A 76 -22.04 15.03 10.38
N PHE A 77 -21.04 15.40 11.19
CA PHE A 77 -21.22 16.08 12.49
C PHE A 77 -21.22 17.63 12.38
N GLY A 78 -21.22 18.19 11.17
CA GLY A 78 -21.22 19.65 10.94
C GLY A 78 -19.84 20.31 11.13
N LEU A 79 -18.77 19.53 11.28
CA LEU A 79 -17.41 20.02 11.42
C LEU A 79 -16.71 19.99 10.05
N HIS A 80 -16.50 21.17 9.47
CA HIS A 80 -15.78 21.31 8.20
C HIS A 80 -14.33 21.69 8.46
N LEU A 81 -13.41 20.81 8.09
CA LEU A 81 -11.99 21.10 8.15
C LEU A 81 -11.58 22.03 6.99
N PRO A 82 -10.68 23.00 7.23
CA PRO A 82 -10.17 23.88 6.16
C PRO A 82 -9.52 23.03 5.06
N THR A 83 -9.84 23.31 3.82
CA THR A 83 -9.32 22.59 2.64
C THR A 83 -7.79 22.63 2.54
N ALA A 84 -7.15 23.64 3.11
CA ALA A 84 -5.70 23.76 3.17
C ALA A 84 -5.01 22.63 3.97
N LEU A 85 -5.71 22.02 4.94
CA LEU A 85 -5.18 20.97 5.83
C LEU A 85 -5.69 19.56 5.47
N SER A 86 -6.68 19.49 4.60
CA SER A 86 -7.39 18.24 4.30
C SER A 86 -7.28 17.79 2.83
N ALA A 87 -6.83 18.67 1.93
CA ALA A 87 -6.74 18.37 0.51
C ALA A 87 -5.41 17.71 0.15
N ALA A 88 -5.48 16.65 -0.65
CA ALA A 88 -4.32 16.16 -1.38
C ALA A 88 -3.85 17.23 -2.37
N TRP A 89 -2.56 17.23 -2.69
CA TRP A 89 -2.01 18.15 -3.67
C TRP A 89 -2.68 17.97 -5.05
N GLU A 90 -3.26 19.04 -5.57
CA GLU A 90 -3.82 19.09 -6.91
C GLU A 90 -3.09 20.16 -7.74
N PRO A 91 -2.66 19.85 -8.99
CA PRO A 91 -2.04 20.83 -9.87
C PRO A 91 -3.01 21.99 -10.14
N GLY A 92 -2.58 23.22 -9.84
CA GLY A 92 -3.39 24.43 -10.08
C GLY A 92 -4.21 24.94 -8.88
N LYS A 93 -4.18 24.23 -7.74
CA LYS A 93 -4.72 24.73 -6.47
C LYS A 93 -3.59 25.12 -5.50
N PRO A 94 -3.82 26.06 -4.55
CA PRO A 94 -2.82 26.36 -3.54
C PRO A 94 -2.42 25.08 -2.80
N ALA A 95 -1.13 24.92 -2.59
CA ALA A 95 -0.55 23.72 -1.97
C ALA A 95 -1.20 23.47 -0.60
N GLY A 96 -2.03 22.44 -0.53
CA GLY A 96 -2.57 21.92 0.71
C GLY A 96 -1.70 20.76 1.20
N VAL A 97 -1.55 20.62 2.50
CA VAL A 97 -0.92 19.44 3.11
C VAL A 97 -2.02 18.63 3.76
N ASN A 98 -2.14 17.35 3.36
CA ASN A 98 -3.08 16.46 4.01
C ASN A 98 -2.52 16.02 5.37
N LEU A 99 -2.70 16.88 6.39
CA LEU A 99 -2.22 16.63 7.74
C LEU A 99 -2.83 15.36 8.35
N ILE A 100 -4.08 15.07 8.02
CA ILE A 100 -4.79 13.88 8.55
C ILE A 100 -4.10 12.62 8.04
N ALA A 101 -3.80 12.54 6.74
CA ALA A 101 -3.05 11.43 6.17
C ALA A 101 -1.63 11.33 6.75
N GLY A 102 -0.96 12.47 6.96
CA GLY A 102 0.37 12.52 7.58
C GLY A 102 0.40 11.98 9.00
N ILE A 103 -0.58 12.33 9.82
CA ILE A 103 -0.70 11.84 11.21
C ILE A 103 -0.92 10.32 11.22
N VAL A 104 -1.78 9.81 10.35
CA VAL A 104 -2.06 8.36 10.27
C VAL A 104 -0.81 7.55 9.90
N VAL A 105 0.08 8.10 9.08
CA VAL A 105 1.34 7.43 8.71
C VAL A 105 2.37 7.46 9.84
N LEU A 106 2.27 8.43 10.76
CA LEU A 106 3.23 8.60 11.87
C LEU A 106 2.87 7.82 13.15
N ILE A 107 1.65 7.31 13.25
CA ILE A 107 1.17 6.49 14.37
C ILE A 107 1.37 5.01 14.06
#